data_5321a7d1e88b2d9be23f0321837575a3
#
_entry.id   5321a7d1e88b2d9be23f0321837575a3
#
_cell.length_a   1.000
_cell.length_b   1.000
_cell.length_c   1.000
_cell.angle_alpha   90.00
_cell.angle_beta   90.00
_cell.angle_gamma   90.00
#
_symmetry.space_group_name_H-M   'P 1'
#
loop_
_entity.id
_entity.type
_entity.pdbx_description
1 polymer ?
#
loop_
_entity_poly.entity_id
_entity_poly.type
_entity_poly.pdbx_seq_one_letter_code
_entity_poly.pdbx_strand_id
1 'polypeptide(L)'
;MIISVLNRFFYNFLLIFFTSFILSNEFSEGPYGTNYLDIAGPFSVPDLNLSIQGDVNLDEVINIQDIILLINQILGNISLEGESFNQADINDDQIVNIQDIVGLVNKILNPQDPLWDFENQWTGNDSYIFIQYDTSVANSIALWGSSTKDQLLNISPDNVHYFFISNRSQFENDIAVIKQSFDDILTTLSLEEQNHWNNHLHFINTRTDDLNNWLSTALSGKNAIGIDTFQKIKEIGYLGNPASFTGTYIHYLAHEALYYNHLQEVFQDNGEVYDEIVVFDRDHYTGGWAASISNTIDIPTEFSSLAYNKMEVELLRGCPDADM
;
A
#
# COMPACT_ATOMS: atom_id res chain seq x y z
N MET A 1 -42.87 -7.12 35.17
CA MET A 1 -41.51 -6.84 35.68
C MET A 1 -40.40 -7.59 34.93
N ILE A 2 -40.66 -8.69 34.22
CA ILE A 2 -39.68 -9.48 33.48
C ILE A 2 -39.34 -8.86 32.10
N ILE A 3 -40.29 -8.18 31.46
CA ILE A 3 -40.12 -7.58 30.11
C ILE A 3 -39.19 -6.36 30.14
N SER A 4 -39.11 -5.61 31.24
CA SER A 4 -38.24 -4.42 31.33
C SER A 4 -36.75 -4.76 31.56
N VAL A 5 -36.47 -5.93 32.12
CA VAL A 5 -35.09 -6.40 32.34
C VAL A 5 -34.53 -7.00 31.05
N LEU A 6 -35.34 -7.67 30.24
CA LEU A 6 -34.91 -8.23 28.94
C LEU A 6 -34.60 -7.13 27.95
N ASN A 7 -35.37 -6.04 27.90
CA ASN A 7 -35.09 -4.90 27.00
C ASN A 7 -33.82 -4.13 27.40
N ARG A 8 -33.48 -4.05 28.69
CA ARG A 8 -32.21 -3.41 29.12
C ARG A 8 -30.97 -4.29 28.80
N PHE A 9 -31.11 -5.62 28.86
CA PHE A 9 -30.05 -6.54 28.49
C PHE A 9 -29.84 -6.53 26.97
N PHE A 10 -30.91 -6.47 26.18
CA PHE A 10 -30.81 -6.41 24.72
C PHE A 10 -30.22 -5.08 24.23
N TYR A 11 -30.54 -3.94 24.86
CA TYR A 11 -29.98 -2.64 24.54
C TYR A 11 -28.47 -2.52 24.91
N ASN A 12 -28.10 -3.05 26.06
CA ASN A 12 -26.68 -3.07 26.45
C ASN A 12 -25.85 -4.06 25.62
N PHE A 13 -26.43 -5.20 25.21
CA PHE A 13 -25.78 -6.13 24.31
C PHE A 13 -25.66 -5.57 22.89
N LEU A 14 -26.67 -4.86 22.41
CA LEU A 14 -26.63 -4.17 21.12
C LEU A 14 -25.62 -2.99 21.13
N LEU A 15 -25.51 -2.25 22.24
CA LEU A 15 -24.54 -1.18 22.39
C LEU A 15 -23.10 -1.71 22.43
N ILE A 16 -22.85 -2.84 23.10
CA ILE A 16 -21.54 -3.49 23.15
C ILE A 16 -21.19 -4.08 21.77
N PHE A 17 -22.16 -4.57 20.99
CA PHE A 17 -21.93 -5.09 19.65
C PHE A 17 -21.62 -3.98 18.62
N PHE A 18 -22.15 -2.75 18.84
CA PHE A 18 -21.86 -1.60 17.96
C PHE A 18 -20.54 -0.88 18.31
N THR A 19 -20.00 -1.03 19.50
CA THR A 19 -18.71 -0.43 19.90
C THR A 19 -17.52 -1.29 19.55
N SER A 20 -17.72 -2.55 19.11
CA SER A 20 -16.63 -3.45 18.69
C SER A 20 -16.31 -3.38 17.17
N PHE A 21 -16.95 -2.50 16.40
CA PHE A 21 -16.81 -2.45 14.94
C PHE A 21 -16.13 -1.19 14.40
N ILE A 22 -15.53 -0.36 15.27
CA ILE A 22 -14.75 0.80 14.80
C ILE A 22 -13.44 0.84 15.61
N LEU A 23 -12.51 -0.04 15.28
CA LEU A 23 -11.07 0.20 15.42
C LEU A 23 -10.47 0.09 14.02
N SER A 24 -10.94 0.94 13.09
CA SER A 24 -10.01 1.39 12.07
C SER A 24 -9.00 2.27 12.82
N ASN A 25 -7.71 1.99 12.69
CA ASN A 25 -6.69 2.89 13.20
C ASN A 25 -6.90 4.23 12.48
N GLU A 26 -7.45 5.22 13.18
CA GLU A 26 -7.62 6.55 12.61
C GLU A 26 -6.26 7.09 12.18
N PHE A 27 -6.23 7.93 11.16
CA PHE A 27 -5.01 8.61 10.75
C PHE A 27 -4.49 9.44 11.94
N SER A 28 -3.22 9.24 12.31
CA SER A 28 -2.64 9.88 13.49
C SER A 28 -2.51 11.38 13.31
N GLU A 29 -2.86 12.16 14.32
CA GLU A 29 -2.64 13.61 14.35
C GLU A 29 -1.15 14.02 14.56
N GLY A 30 -0.23 13.05 14.66
CA GLY A 30 1.20 13.29 14.84
C GLY A 30 1.64 13.26 16.32
N PRO A 31 2.83 13.71 16.67
CA PRO A 31 3.78 14.44 15.82
C PRO A 31 4.38 13.61 14.70
N TYR A 32 4.51 14.20 13.50
CA TYR A 32 5.06 13.56 12.32
C TYR A 32 6.57 13.72 12.23
N GLY A 33 7.23 12.75 11.59
CA GLY A 33 8.66 12.79 11.35
C GLY A 33 9.08 12.16 10.04
N THR A 34 10.38 11.97 9.85
CA THR A 34 10.99 11.45 8.63
C THR A 34 11.96 10.30 8.88
N ASN A 35 12.16 9.94 10.14
CA ASN A 35 13.12 8.91 10.53
C ASN A 35 12.41 7.56 10.73
N TYR A 36 13.22 6.54 10.90
CA TYR A 36 12.74 5.21 11.26
C TYR A 36 11.86 5.24 12.52
N LEU A 37 10.70 4.61 12.44
CA LEU A 37 9.64 4.54 13.47
C LEU A 37 8.94 5.89 13.79
N ASP A 38 9.27 6.99 13.14
CA ASP A 38 8.44 8.18 13.20
C ASP A 38 7.05 7.90 12.58
N ILE A 39 6.04 8.65 13.01
CA ILE A 39 4.73 8.61 12.37
C ILE A 39 4.81 9.35 11.04
N ALA A 40 4.41 8.69 9.96
CA ALA A 40 4.31 9.28 8.63
C ALA A 40 3.23 10.37 8.62
N GLY A 41 3.56 11.55 8.09
CA GLY A 41 2.61 12.65 7.96
C GLY A 41 1.70 12.53 6.73
N PRO A 42 0.67 13.37 6.61
CA PRO A 42 -0.13 13.45 5.39
C PRO A 42 0.73 13.90 4.21
N PHE A 43 0.39 13.43 3.03
CA PHE A 43 0.98 13.88 1.76
C PHE A 43 0.06 13.57 0.60
N SER A 44 0.21 14.31 -0.48
CA SER A 44 -0.47 14.03 -1.75
C SER A 44 0.58 13.99 -2.87
N VAL A 45 0.41 13.07 -3.80
CA VAL A 45 1.35 12.87 -4.93
C VAL A 45 0.59 12.65 -6.24
N PRO A 46 1.08 13.20 -7.37
CA PRO A 46 0.49 12.93 -8.68
C PRO A 46 0.69 11.46 -9.05
N ASP A 47 -0.40 10.76 -9.36
CA ASP A 47 -0.38 9.33 -9.66
C ASP A 47 -1.05 9.04 -11.00
N LEU A 48 -0.30 8.46 -11.93
CA LEU A 48 -0.76 8.11 -13.28
C LEU A 48 -1.74 6.93 -13.30
N ASN A 49 -1.89 6.20 -12.21
CA ASN A 49 -2.83 5.08 -12.15
C ASN A 49 -4.23 5.49 -11.69
N LEU A 50 -4.36 6.71 -11.18
CA LEU A 50 -5.67 7.24 -10.87
C LEU A 50 -6.37 7.64 -12.18
N SER A 51 -7.58 7.14 -12.36
CA SER A 51 -8.41 7.57 -13.49
C SER A 51 -8.67 9.07 -13.40
N ILE A 52 -8.34 9.79 -14.47
CA ILE A 52 -8.68 11.20 -14.55
C ILE A 52 -10.15 11.27 -14.92
N GLN A 53 -11.02 11.64 -13.97
CA GLN A 53 -12.43 11.89 -14.23
C GLN A 53 -12.58 12.88 -15.38
N GLY A 54 -13.37 12.48 -16.38
CA GLY A 54 -13.56 13.27 -17.60
C GLY A 54 -13.23 12.53 -18.89
N ASP A 55 -12.65 11.33 -18.80
CA ASP A 55 -12.47 10.42 -19.93
C ASP A 55 -13.79 9.66 -20.19
N VAL A 56 -14.71 10.34 -20.86
CA VAL A 56 -16.08 9.86 -21.06
C VAL A 56 -16.15 8.72 -22.09
N ASN A 57 -15.21 8.71 -23.04
CA ASN A 57 -15.11 7.67 -24.07
C ASN A 57 -14.24 6.48 -23.66
N LEU A 58 -13.57 6.56 -22.51
CA LEU A 58 -12.69 5.53 -21.94
C LEU A 58 -11.50 5.18 -22.86
N ASP A 59 -10.92 6.20 -23.52
CA ASP A 59 -9.73 6.04 -24.38
C ASP A 59 -8.42 6.49 -23.70
N GLU A 60 -8.47 6.76 -22.39
CA GLU A 60 -7.37 7.21 -21.53
C GLU A 60 -6.87 8.62 -21.84
N VAL A 61 -7.61 9.39 -22.65
CA VAL A 61 -7.24 10.76 -23.06
C VAL A 61 -8.39 11.72 -22.88
N ILE A 62 -8.30 12.62 -21.92
CA ILE A 62 -9.30 13.71 -21.80
C ILE A 62 -9.08 14.75 -22.89
N ASN A 63 -10.05 14.87 -23.77
CA ASN A 63 -9.98 15.80 -24.90
C ASN A 63 -11.37 16.28 -25.36
N ILE A 64 -11.42 16.95 -26.52
CA ILE A 64 -12.69 17.50 -27.06
C ILE A 64 -13.72 16.42 -27.41
N GLN A 65 -13.31 15.16 -27.60
CA GLN A 65 -14.24 14.06 -27.91
C GLN A 65 -15.13 13.76 -26.72
N ASP A 66 -14.60 13.86 -25.50
CA ASP A 66 -15.34 13.69 -24.25
C ASP A 66 -16.38 14.78 -24.06
N ILE A 67 -16.01 16.05 -24.38
CA ILE A 67 -16.94 17.15 -24.36
C ILE A 67 -18.13 16.90 -25.35
N ILE A 68 -17.84 16.35 -26.53
CA ILE A 68 -18.85 16.00 -27.50
C ILE A 68 -19.82 14.94 -26.98
N LEU A 69 -19.32 13.92 -26.27
CA LEU A 69 -20.15 12.90 -25.63
C LEU A 69 -21.02 13.50 -24.51
N LEU A 70 -20.43 14.34 -23.65
CA LEU A 70 -21.19 15.08 -22.63
C LEU A 70 -22.34 15.92 -23.24
N ILE A 71 -22.04 16.67 -24.29
CA ILE A 71 -23.06 17.45 -25.00
C ILE A 71 -24.17 16.54 -25.55
N ASN A 72 -23.82 15.40 -26.15
CA ASN A 72 -24.80 14.46 -26.68
C ASN A 72 -25.66 13.82 -25.59
N GLN A 73 -25.07 13.52 -24.42
CA GLN A 73 -25.81 13.07 -23.24
C GLN A 73 -26.82 14.12 -22.77
N ILE A 74 -26.42 15.38 -22.64
CA ILE A 74 -27.28 16.49 -22.16
C ILE A 74 -28.42 16.78 -23.17
N LEU A 75 -28.15 16.64 -24.47
CA LEU A 75 -29.16 16.79 -25.52
C LEU A 75 -30.10 15.58 -25.66
N GLY A 76 -29.83 14.48 -24.93
CA GLY A 76 -30.60 13.25 -25.00
C GLY A 76 -30.38 12.45 -26.30
N ASN A 77 -29.29 12.71 -27.02
CA ASN A 77 -28.94 11.99 -28.24
C ASN A 77 -28.34 10.60 -27.94
N ILE A 78 -27.69 10.45 -26.76
CA ILE A 78 -27.13 9.20 -26.26
C ILE A 78 -27.50 9.03 -24.78
N SER A 79 -27.34 7.82 -24.24
CA SER A 79 -27.42 7.54 -22.80
C SER A 79 -26.09 6.95 -22.35
N LEU A 80 -25.36 7.69 -21.53
CA LEU A 80 -24.15 7.20 -20.88
C LEU A 80 -24.57 6.35 -19.69
N GLU A 81 -23.88 5.20 -19.50
CA GLU A 81 -24.15 4.26 -18.42
C GLU A 81 -22.83 3.80 -17.81
N GLY A 82 -22.88 3.32 -16.56
CA GLY A 82 -21.71 2.76 -15.87
C GLY A 82 -20.56 3.75 -15.79
N GLU A 83 -19.35 3.30 -16.15
CA GLU A 83 -18.13 4.09 -16.01
C GLU A 83 -18.18 5.38 -16.84
N SER A 84 -18.67 5.34 -18.10
CA SER A 84 -18.80 6.56 -18.93
C SER A 84 -19.70 7.62 -18.31
N PHE A 85 -20.74 7.22 -17.56
CA PHE A 85 -21.59 8.16 -16.82
C PHE A 85 -20.80 8.75 -15.63
N ASN A 86 -20.10 7.94 -14.88
CA ASN A 86 -19.28 8.39 -13.76
C ASN A 86 -18.19 9.36 -14.23
N GLN A 87 -17.54 9.07 -15.35
CA GLN A 87 -16.56 9.95 -15.97
C GLN A 87 -17.15 11.27 -16.48
N ALA A 88 -18.42 11.28 -16.85
CA ALA A 88 -19.13 12.45 -17.33
C ALA A 88 -19.62 13.38 -16.21
N ASP A 89 -19.84 12.85 -15.01
CA ASP A 89 -20.25 13.61 -13.82
C ASP A 89 -19.02 14.20 -13.12
N ILE A 90 -18.55 15.36 -13.61
CA ILE A 90 -17.29 15.98 -13.20
C ILE A 90 -17.33 16.52 -11.76
N ASN A 91 -18.52 16.89 -11.28
CA ASN A 91 -18.69 17.47 -9.95
C ASN A 91 -19.28 16.49 -8.92
N ASP A 92 -19.48 15.21 -9.32
CA ASP A 92 -19.97 14.12 -8.48
C ASP A 92 -21.34 14.41 -7.83
N ASP A 93 -22.22 15.17 -8.54
CA ASP A 93 -23.56 15.49 -8.06
C ASP A 93 -24.65 14.51 -8.58
N GLN A 94 -24.23 13.46 -9.29
CA GLN A 94 -25.06 12.42 -9.93
C GLN A 94 -25.95 12.93 -11.07
N ILE A 95 -25.66 14.11 -11.61
CA ILE A 95 -26.43 14.75 -12.69
C ILE A 95 -25.48 15.27 -13.75
N VAL A 96 -25.41 14.60 -14.90
CA VAL A 96 -24.63 15.12 -16.05
C VAL A 96 -25.33 16.32 -16.70
N ASN A 97 -24.72 17.50 -16.56
CA ASN A 97 -25.30 18.78 -17.02
C ASN A 97 -24.23 19.77 -17.53
N ILE A 98 -24.59 21.04 -17.76
CA ILE A 98 -23.66 22.05 -18.27
C ILE A 98 -22.49 22.36 -17.32
N GLN A 99 -22.62 22.10 -16.02
CA GLN A 99 -21.57 22.36 -15.05
C GLN A 99 -20.42 21.38 -15.29
N ASP A 100 -20.72 20.14 -15.68
CA ASP A 100 -19.73 19.13 -16.02
C ASP A 100 -18.96 19.50 -17.28
N ILE A 101 -19.63 20.07 -18.29
CA ILE A 101 -18.93 20.59 -19.47
C ILE A 101 -17.92 21.67 -19.06
N VAL A 102 -18.32 22.59 -18.18
CA VAL A 102 -17.44 23.67 -17.71
C VAL A 102 -16.25 23.05 -16.89
N GLY A 103 -16.55 22.07 -16.05
CA GLY A 103 -15.53 21.33 -15.31
C GLY A 103 -14.54 20.62 -16.24
N LEU A 104 -15.04 19.91 -17.24
CA LEU A 104 -14.21 19.19 -18.20
C LEU A 104 -13.36 20.14 -19.07
N VAL A 105 -13.93 21.24 -19.54
CA VAL A 105 -13.17 22.28 -20.26
C VAL A 105 -12.03 22.83 -19.39
N ASN A 106 -12.28 23.07 -18.11
CA ASN A 106 -11.23 23.53 -17.19
C ASN A 106 -10.12 22.48 -17.01
N LYS A 107 -10.46 21.20 -16.93
CA LYS A 107 -9.47 20.11 -16.86
C LYS A 107 -8.62 20.03 -18.13
N ILE A 108 -9.22 20.18 -19.31
CA ILE A 108 -8.50 20.19 -20.59
C ILE A 108 -7.56 21.40 -20.73
N LEU A 109 -7.98 22.57 -20.27
CA LEU A 109 -7.18 23.80 -20.34
C LEU A 109 -6.08 23.86 -19.28
N ASN A 110 -6.26 23.18 -18.16
CA ASN A 110 -5.33 23.11 -17.03
C ASN A 110 -5.16 21.66 -16.60
N PRO A 111 -4.50 20.83 -17.41
CA PRO A 111 -4.31 19.42 -17.07
C PRO A 111 -3.48 19.31 -15.77
N GLN A 112 -4.02 18.58 -14.83
CA GLN A 112 -3.36 18.25 -13.58
C GLN A 112 -3.42 16.73 -13.45
N ASP A 113 -2.32 16.11 -13.13
CA ASP A 113 -2.33 14.70 -12.76
C ASP A 113 -3.20 14.54 -11.50
N PRO A 114 -4.03 13.49 -11.43
CA PRO A 114 -4.81 13.24 -10.22
C PRO A 114 -3.88 12.98 -9.04
N LEU A 115 -4.27 13.47 -7.86
CA LEU A 115 -3.48 13.33 -6.65
C LEU A 115 -3.98 12.14 -5.83
N TRP A 116 -3.10 11.21 -5.54
CA TRP A 116 -3.31 10.24 -4.49
C TRP A 116 -3.00 10.90 -3.14
N ASP A 117 -3.95 10.86 -2.22
CA ASP A 117 -3.86 11.52 -0.92
C ASP A 117 -3.81 10.50 0.20
N PHE A 118 -2.72 10.49 0.97
CA PHE A 118 -2.44 9.49 1.98
C PHE A 118 -3.43 9.51 3.15
N GLU A 119 -3.81 10.70 3.62
CA GLU A 119 -4.73 10.82 4.74
C GLU A 119 -6.13 10.35 4.37
N ASN A 120 -6.60 10.72 3.17
CA ASN A 120 -7.92 10.30 2.68
C ASN A 120 -8.00 8.82 2.31
N GLN A 121 -6.87 8.21 1.92
CA GLN A 121 -6.78 6.80 1.52
C GLN A 121 -6.34 5.88 2.67
N TRP A 122 -6.07 6.45 3.85
CA TRP A 122 -5.64 5.66 5.00
C TRP A 122 -6.75 4.75 5.51
N THR A 123 -6.48 3.45 5.59
CA THR A 123 -7.43 2.44 6.09
C THR A 123 -7.09 1.92 7.48
N GLY A 124 -5.83 2.11 7.92
CA GLY A 124 -5.30 1.51 9.14
C GLY A 124 -5.01 0.02 9.05
N ASN A 125 -5.25 -0.59 7.87
CA ASN A 125 -4.99 -2.01 7.61
C ASN A 125 -3.97 -2.21 6.50
N ASP A 126 -3.76 -1.20 5.65
CA ASP A 126 -2.86 -1.30 4.52
C ASP A 126 -1.44 -0.88 4.91
N SER A 127 -0.48 -1.45 4.19
CA SER A 127 0.92 -1.06 4.23
C SER A 127 1.32 -0.40 2.91
N TYR A 128 2.36 0.43 2.94
CA TYR A 128 2.76 1.23 1.79
C TYR A 128 4.26 1.09 1.58
N ILE A 129 4.68 0.73 0.36
CA ILE A 129 6.09 0.54 0.02
C ILE A 129 6.45 1.49 -1.13
N PHE A 130 7.38 2.40 -0.86
CA PHE A 130 7.89 3.36 -1.84
C PHE A 130 9.20 2.84 -2.43
N ILE A 131 9.29 2.80 -3.75
CA ILE A 131 10.42 2.28 -4.52
C ILE A 131 10.98 3.41 -5.35
N GLN A 132 12.21 3.85 -5.03
CA GLN A 132 12.84 4.98 -5.69
C GLN A 132 13.85 4.57 -6.73
N TYR A 133 13.76 5.17 -7.93
CA TYR A 133 14.78 5.12 -8.95
C TYR A 133 15.74 6.31 -8.82
N ASP A 134 16.85 6.10 -8.15
CA ASP A 134 17.92 7.09 -8.01
C ASP A 134 19.27 6.42 -8.29
N THR A 135 19.92 6.84 -9.37
CA THR A 135 21.19 6.23 -9.81
C THR A 135 22.36 6.51 -8.86
N SER A 136 22.22 7.43 -7.93
CA SER A 136 23.20 7.69 -6.87
C SER A 136 23.08 6.69 -5.70
N VAL A 137 21.96 5.97 -5.62
CA VAL A 137 21.68 4.99 -4.56
C VAL A 137 22.03 3.58 -5.03
N ALA A 138 22.74 2.84 -4.19
CA ALA A 138 23.16 1.48 -4.51
C ALA A 138 21.95 0.57 -4.81
N ASN A 139 22.10 -0.30 -5.80
CA ASN A 139 21.10 -1.26 -6.27
C ASN A 139 19.77 -0.68 -6.80
N SER A 140 19.58 0.63 -6.82
CA SER A 140 18.37 1.26 -7.32
C SER A 140 18.09 0.88 -8.79
N ILE A 141 19.12 0.88 -9.64
CA ILE A 141 19.00 0.47 -11.05
C ILE A 141 18.54 -0.98 -11.18
N ALA A 142 19.14 -1.89 -10.39
CA ALA A 142 18.83 -3.32 -10.44
C ALA A 142 17.40 -3.60 -9.93
N LEU A 143 17.00 -2.90 -8.89
CA LEU A 143 15.65 -3.01 -8.30
C LEU A 143 14.58 -2.55 -9.30
N TRP A 144 14.79 -1.37 -9.91
CA TRP A 144 13.89 -0.81 -10.91
C TRP A 144 13.76 -1.67 -12.17
N GLY A 145 14.90 -2.18 -12.66
CA GLY A 145 14.98 -3.07 -13.82
C GLY A 145 14.72 -4.54 -13.53
N SER A 146 14.21 -4.88 -12.33
CA SER A 146 14.01 -6.27 -11.92
C SER A 146 13.06 -7.02 -12.86
N SER A 147 13.44 -8.27 -13.17
CA SER A 147 12.63 -9.19 -13.99
C SER A 147 11.56 -9.97 -13.19
N THR A 148 11.42 -9.72 -11.89
CA THR A 148 10.52 -10.48 -11.00
C THR A 148 9.34 -9.64 -10.51
N LYS A 149 8.82 -8.76 -11.36
CA LYS A 149 7.65 -7.93 -11.06
C LYS A 149 6.36 -8.74 -10.93
N ASP A 150 6.23 -9.77 -11.75
CA ASP A 150 5.14 -10.75 -11.68
C ASP A 150 5.13 -11.48 -10.32
N GLN A 151 6.32 -11.85 -9.84
CA GLN A 151 6.45 -12.49 -8.53
C GLN A 151 6.15 -11.54 -7.38
N LEU A 152 6.43 -10.23 -7.54
CA LEU A 152 6.03 -9.23 -6.56
C LEU A 152 4.52 -9.30 -6.34
N LEU A 153 3.73 -9.24 -7.39
CA LEU A 153 2.27 -9.28 -7.30
C LEU A 153 1.77 -10.61 -6.73
N ASN A 154 2.34 -11.73 -7.16
CA ASN A 154 1.93 -13.07 -6.73
C ASN A 154 2.23 -13.40 -5.25
N ILE A 155 3.26 -12.78 -4.66
CA ILE A 155 3.70 -13.06 -3.27
C ILE A 155 3.09 -12.04 -2.30
N SER A 156 2.78 -10.86 -2.77
CA SER A 156 2.27 -9.77 -1.94
C SER A 156 0.93 -10.12 -1.28
N PRO A 157 0.71 -9.65 -0.05
CA PRO A 157 -0.62 -9.66 0.54
C PRO A 157 -1.53 -8.65 -0.19
N ASP A 158 -2.84 -8.81 -0.05
CA ASP A 158 -3.83 -7.96 -0.73
C ASP A 158 -3.87 -6.52 -0.21
N ASN A 159 -3.32 -6.26 0.98
CA ASN A 159 -3.36 -4.97 1.67
C ASN A 159 -2.03 -4.21 1.61
N VAL A 160 -1.35 -4.23 0.48
CA VAL A 160 -0.13 -3.46 0.26
C VAL A 160 -0.25 -2.55 -0.95
N HIS A 161 0.19 -1.30 -0.81
CA HIS A 161 0.33 -0.34 -1.89
C HIS A 161 1.81 -0.16 -2.27
N TYR A 162 2.10 -0.21 -3.56
CA TYR A 162 3.45 0.03 -4.09
C TYR A 162 3.51 1.34 -4.86
N PHE A 163 4.44 2.21 -4.47
CA PHE A 163 4.66 3.52 -5.08
C PHE A 163 5.98 3.53 -5.82
N PHE A 164 5.94 3.80 -7.11
CA PHE A 164 7.12 3.93 -7.96
C PHE A 164 7.39 5.41 -8.23
N ILE A 165 8.57 5.89 -7.82
CA ILE A 165 8.98 7.27 -7.97
C ILE A 165 10.41 7.36 -8.50
N SER A 166 10.72 8.30 -9.41
CA SER A 166 12.06 8.52 -9.94
C SER A 166 12.62 9.85 -9.46
N ASN A 167 13.90 9.86 -9.06
CA ASN A 167 14.63 11.09 -8.75
C ASN A 167 15.53 11.57 -9.90
N ARG A 168 15.35 11.03 -11.09
CA ARG A 168 16.13 11.38 -12.27
C ARG A 168 15.49 12.53 -13.05
N SER A 169 16.31 13.23 -13.86
CA SER A 169 15.81 14.32 -14.71
C SER A 169 14.82 13.85 -15.79
N GLN A 170 14.82 12.57 -16.13
CA GLN A 170 13.89 11.94 -17.10
C GLN A 170 12.81 11.09 -16.40
N PHE A 171 12.37 11.51 -15.21
CA PHE A 171 11.42 10.79 -14.38
C PHE A 171 10.12 10.39 -15.12
N GLU A 172 9.58 11.26 -15.95
CA GLU A 172 8.38 10.98 -16.74
C GLU A 172 8.54 9.71 -17.60
N ASN A 173 9.67 9.60 -18.30
CA ASN A 173 9.98 8.41 -19.11
C ASN A 173 10.22 7.18 -18.21
N ASP A 174 10.92 7.35 -17.08
CA ASP A 174 11.19 6.25 -16.16
C ASP A 174 9.87 5.66 -15.59
N ILE A 175 8.95 6.55 -15.22
CA ILE A 175 7.62 6.19 -14.71
C ILE A 175 6.76 5.55 -15.80
N ALA A 176 6.72 6.11 -17.01
CA ALA A 176 5.99 5.51 -18.12
C ALA A 176 6.49 4.08 -18.44
N VAL A 177 7.80 3.85 -18.43
CA VAL A 177 8.38 2.53 -18.71
C VAL A 177 8.07 1.52 -17.61
N ILE A 178 8.15 1.90 -16.33
CA ILE A 178 7.82 0.98 -15.24
C ILE A 178 6.31 0.67 -15.22
N LYS A 179 5.47 1.67 -15.41
CA LYS A 179 4.03 1.51 -15.53
C LYS A 179 3.69 0.51 -16.64
N GLN A 180 4.19 0.75 -17.86
CA GLN A 180 3.95 -0.17 -18.98
C GLN A 180 4.35 -1.60 -18.67
N SER A 181 5.46 -1.80 -17.93
CA SER A 181 5.90 -3.15 -17.54
C SER A 181 4.94 -3.86 -16.59
N PHE A 182 4.22 -3.12 -15.74
CA PHE A 182 3.17 -3.67 -14.89
C PHE A 182 1.86 -3.84 -15.67
N ASP A 183 1.48 -2.89 -16.52
CA ASP A 183 0.30 -3.00 -17.38
C ASP A 183 0.37 -4.28 -18.23
N ASP A 184 1.54 -4.59 -18.81
CA ASP A 184 1.76 -5.83 -19.57
C ASP A 184 1.54 -7.10 -18.73
N ILE A 185 1.97 -7.09 -17.45
CA ILE A 185 1.74 -8.19 -16.52
C ILE A 185 0.24 -8.29 -16.18
N LEU A 186 -0.40 -7.17 -15.86
CA LEU A 186 -1.81 -7.13 -15.48
C LEU A 186 -2.71 -7.72 -16.57
N THR A 187 -2.40 -7.52 -17.85
CA THR A 187 -3.17 -8.13 -18.96
C THR A 187 -3.21 -9.66 -18.90
N THR A 188 -2.32 -10.31 -18.16
CA THR A 188 -2.25 -11.76 -18.01
C THR A 188 -3.03 -12.29 -16.82
N LEU A 189 -3.48 -11.41 -15.93
CA LEU A 189 -4.20 -11.74 -14.70
C LEU A 189 -5.72 -11.79 -14.92
N SER A 190 -6.45 -12.31 -13.95
CA SER A 190 -7.92 -12.23 -13.94
C SER A 190 -8.40 -10.77 -13.82
N LEU A 191 -9.63 -10.48 -14.22
CA LEU A 191 -10.20 -9.13 -14.10
C LEU A 191 -10.26 -8.64 -12.63
N GLU A 192 -10.50 -9.53 -11.68
CA GLU A 192 -10.50 -9.22 -10.26
C GLU A 192 -9.10 -8.80 -9.79
N GLU A 193 -8.06 -9.55 -10.15
CA GLU A 193 -6.66 -9.21 -9.84
C GLU A 193 -6.21 -7.92 -10.55
N GLN A 194 -6.61 -7.70 -11.81
CA GLN A 194 -6.35 -6.45 -12.52
C GLN A 194 -6.94 -5.25 -11.77
N ASN A 195 -8.21 -5.32 -11.38
CA ASN A 195 -8.87 -4.27 -10.63
C ASN A 195 -8.21 -4.04 -9.26
N HIS A 196 -7.83 -5.11 -8.59
CA HIS A 196 -7.12 -5.03 -7.31
C HIS A 196 -5.80 -4.28 -7.48
N TRP A 197 -4.92 -4.71 -8.37
CA TRP A 197 -3.60 -4.11 -8.55
C TRP A 197 -3.65 -2.72 -9.16
N ASN A 198 -4.63 -2.40 -9.99
CA ASN A 198 -4.83 -1.04 -10.48
C ASN A 198 -5.09 -0.03 -9.35
N ASN A 199 -5.67 -0.47 -8.24
CA ASN A 199 -5.88 0.36 -7.06
C ASN A 199 -4.70 0.36 -6.07
N HIS A 200 -3.72 -0.54 -6.22
CA HIS A 200 -2.62 -0.74 -5.27
C HIS A 200 -1.23 -0.45 -5.86
N LEU A 201 -1.13 -0.24 -7.18
CA LEU A 201 0.08 0.20 -7.85
C LEU A 201 -0.02 1.70 -8.16
N HIS A 202 0.96 2.47 -7.76
CA HIS A 202 0.99 3.93 -7.89
C HIS A 202 2.24 4.36 -8.64
N PHE A 203 2.07 5.17 -9.67
CA PHE A 203 3.14 5.63 -10.55
C PHE A 203 3.26 7.16 -10.46
N ILE A 204 4.21 7.62 -9.65
CA ILE A 204 4.30 9.01 -9.21
C ILE A 204 4.99 9.88 -10.25
N ASN A 205 4.21 10.73 -10.91
CA ASN A 205 4.65 11.59 -12.02
C ASN A 205 5.29 12.91 -11.51
N THR A 206 6.23 12.77 -10.58
CA THR A 206 7.09 13.87 -10.12
C THR A 206 8.39 13.30 -9.59
N ARG A 207 9.44 14.13 -9.54
CA ARG A 207 10.71 13.71 -8.95
C ARG A 207 10.62 13.71 -7.42
N THR A 208 11.36 12.80 -6.79
CA THR A 208 11.45 12.77 -5.32
C THR A 208 11.90 14.11 -4.74
N ASP A 209 12.90 14.76 -5.34
CA ASP A 209 13.41 16.06 -4.88
C ASP A 209 12.42 17.22 -5.08
N ASP A 210 11.46 17.08 -5.95
CA ASP A 210 10.43 18.09 -6.24
C ASP A 210 9.18 17.90 -5.40
N LEU A 211 9.07 16.81 -4.61
CA LEU A 211 8.05 16.63 -3.61
C LEU A 211 8.23 17.64 -2.46
N ASN A 212 7.26 18.50 -2.26
CA ASN A 212 7.30 19.49 -1.19
C ASN A 212 6.71 18.95 0.12
N ASN A 213 7.04 17.70 0.47
CA ASN A 213 6.55 17.03 1.67
C ASN A 213 7.64 16.19 2.34
N TRP A 214 7.32 15.56 3.47
CA TRP A 214 8.24 14.75 4.28
C TRP A 214 8.82 13.54 3.52
N LEU A 215 8.11 13.00 2.54
CA LEU A 215 8.50 11.80 1.79
C LEU A 215 9.82 12.00 1.03
N SER A 216 10.04 13.20 0.47
CA SER A 216 11.32 13.58 -0.14
C SER A 216 12.51 13.39 0.82
N THR A 217 12.36 13.84 2.07
CA THR A 217 13.40 13.67 3.10
C THR A 217 13.56 12.22 3.51
N ALA A 218 12.46 11.50 3.70
CA ALA A 218 12.49 10.10 4.12
C ALA A 218 13.13 9.18 3.07
N LEU A 219 12.94 9.46 1.77
CA LEU A 219 13.54 8.72 0.66
C LEU A 219 14.99 9.12 0.37
N SER A 220 15.48 10.22 0.91
CA SER A 220 16.83 10.72 0.60
C SER A 220 17.91 9.66 0.89
N GLY A 221 18.67 9.29 -0.15
CA GLY A 221 19.73 8.28 -0.07
C GLY A 221 19.25 6.81 0.06
N LYS A 222 17.93 6.56 -0.09
CA LYS A 222 17.34 5.22 0.01
C LYS A 222 16.69 4.81 -1.31
N ASN A 223 16.72 3.53 -1.63
CA ASN A 223 16.04 2.99 -2.81
C ASN A 223 14.64 2.43 -2.49
N ALA A 224 14.34 2.19 -1.23
CA ALA A 224 13.00 1.82 -0.77
C ALA A 224 12.79 2.21 0.70
N ILE A 225 11.57 2.59 1.04
CA ILE A 225 11.06 2.71 2.42
C ILE A 225 9.67 2.13 2.49
N GLY A 226 9.21 1.80 3.70
CA GLY A 226 7.85 1.35 3.97
C GLY A 226 7.13 2.24 4.97
N ILE A 227 5.80 2.12 4.98
CA ILE A 227 4.94 2.55 6.08
C ILE A 227 4.12 1.33 6.48
N ASP A 228 4.18 0.96 7.74
CA ASP A 228 3.41 -0.16 8.25
C ASP A 228 1.95 0.23 8.59
N THR A 229 1.15 -0.74 8.96
CA THR A 229 -0.26 -0.58 9.34
C THR A 229 -0.47 0.27 10.61
N PHE A 230 0.62 0.64 11.32
CA PHE A 230 0.60 1.59 12.45
C PHE A 230 1.05 2.99 12.05
N GLN A 231 1.09 3.30 10.75
CA GLN A 231 1.57 4.57 10.20
C GLN A 231 3.05 4.87 10.53
N LYS A 232 3.87 3.82 10.83
CA LYS A 232 5.28 3.98 11.16
C LYS A 232 6.16 3.85 9.93
N ILE A 233 7.09 4.79 9.77
CA ILE A 233 8.10 4.75 8.72
C ILE A 233 9.08 3.60 8.99
N LYS A 234 9.26 2.73 8.00
CA LYS A 234 10.19 1.60 8.02
C LYS A 234 11.31 1.80 7.01
N GLU A 235 12.52 1.56 7.45
CA GLU A 235 13.67 1.50 6.55
C GLU A 235 13.78 0.07 6.01
N ILE A 236 13.60 -0.08 4.70
CA ILE A 236 13.76 -1.37 4.04
C ILE A 236 15.24 -1.54 3.72
N GLY A 237 15.87 -2.46 4.44
CA GLY A 237 17.27 -2.60 4.29
C GLY A 237 17.79 -3.93 4.80
N TYR A 238 19.10 -3.98 4.86
CA TYR A 238 19.88 -5.11 5.29
C TYR A 238 20.39 -4.86 6.71
N LEU A 239 20.47 -5.89 7.53
CA LEU A 239 20.98 -5.78 8.89
C LEU A 239 22.40 -5.19 8.88
N GLY A 240 22.57 -3.99 9.45
CA GLY A 240 23.82 -3.24 9.42
C GLY A 240 23.89 -2.12 8.36
N ASN A 241 22.91 -2.08 7.44
CA ASN A 241 22.71 -0.96 6.53
C ASN A 241 21.22 -0.84 6.18
N PRO A 242 20.38 -0.39 7.12
CA PRO A 242 18.94 -0.32 6.93
C PRO A 242 18.51 0.71 5.88
N ALA A 243 19.40 1.65 5.50
CA ALA A 243 19.10 2.66 4.49
C ALA A 243 19.23 2.15 3.05
N SER A 244 19.67 0.91 2.83
CA SER A 244 19.95 0.41 1.50
C SER A 244 19.44 -1.00 1.32
N PHE A 245 18.34 -1.14 0.61
CA PHE A 245 17.87 -2.45 0.18
C PHE A 245 18.87 -3.05 -0.81
N THR A 246 19.49 -4.16 -0.43
CA THR A 246 20.56 -4.78 -1.24
C THR A 246 20.06 -5.87 -2.18
N GLY A 247 18.77 -6.21 -2.11
CA GLY A 247 18.14 -7.14 -3.04
C GLY A 247 18.12 -6.59 -4.48
N THR A 248 18.38 -7.46 -5.44
CA THR A 248 18.31 -7.11 -6.88
C THR A 248 16.98 -7.49 -7.49
N TYR A 249 16.14 -8.19 -6.75
CA TYR A 249 14.84 -8.69 -7.19
C TYR A 249 13.73 -8.02 -6.41
N ILE A 250 12.85 -7.34 -7.14
CA ILE A 250 11.78 -6.53 -6.54
C ILE A 250 10.79 -7.35 -5.71
N HIS A 251 10.58 -8.63 -6.03
CA HIS A 251 9.65 -9.49 -5.28
C HIS A 251 10.03 -9.66 -3.79
N TYR A 252 11.28 -9.42 -3.40
CA TYR A 252 11.65 -9.43 -1.99
C TYR A 252 10.98 -8.34 -1.17
N LEU A 253 10.48 -7.28 -1.80
CA LEU A 253 9.71 -6.23 -1.11
C LEU A 253 8.35 -6.74 -0.62
N ALA A 254 7.79 -7.78 -1.24
CA ALA A 254 6.58 -8.42 -0.74
C ALA A 254 6.76 -8.99 0.69
N HIS A 255 7.97 -9.42 1.04
CA HIS A 255 8.25 -9.92 2.38
C HIS A 255 8.18 -8.83 3.46
N GLU A 256 8.45 -7.58 3.09
CA GLU A 256 8.27 -6.44 4.00
C GLU A 256 6.77 -6.23 4.30
N ALA A 257 5.92 -6.27 3.30
CA ALA A 257 4.47 -6.16 3.49
C ALA A 257 3.93 -7.31 4.35
N LEU A 258 4.35 -8.54 4.10
CA LEU A 258 4.00 -9.70 4.92
C LEU A 258 4.48 -9.53 6.37
N TYR A 259 5.67 -8.96 6.58
CA TYR A 259 6.17 -8.67 7.91
C TYR A 259 5.34 -7.59 8.63
N TYR A 260 4.90 -6.54 7.91
CA TYR A 260 4.04 -5.51 8.51
C TYR A 260 2.68 -6.06 8.93
N ASN A 261 2.10 -6.98 8.15
CA ASN A 261 0.88 -7.69 8.50
C ASN A 261 1.08 -8.57 9.74
N HIS A 262 2.20 -9.28 9.80
CA HIS A 262 2.54 -10.08 10.98
C HIS A 262 2.68 -9.20 12.24
N LEU A 263 3.34 -8.05 12.14
CA LEU A 263 3.41 -7.10 13.25
C LEU A 263 2.02 -6.64 13.70
N GLN A 264 1.11 -6.40 12.76
CA GLN A 264 -0.26 -6.03 13.08
C GLN A 264 -0.98 -7.16 13.83
N GLU A 265 -0.84 -8.40 13.39
CA GLU A 265 -1.41 -9.57 14.05
C GLU A 265 -0.87 -9.72 15.48
N VAL A 266 0.43 -9.56 15.67
CA VAL A 266 1.10 -9.69 16.98
C VAL A 266 0.69 -8.58 17.97
N PHE A 267 0.56 -7.33 17.48
CA PHE A 267 0.29 -6.19 18.35
C PHE A 267 -1.21 -5.84 18.49
N GLN A 268 -2.05 -6.33 17.59
CA GLN A 268 -3.49 -6.31 17.79
C GLN A 268 -3.88 -7.57 18.57
N ASP A 269 -4.16 -7.41 19.86
CA ASP A 269 -4.71 -8.51 20.68
C ASP A 269 -6.12 -8.88 20.18
N ASN A 270 -6.15 -9.79 19.21
CA ASN A 270 -7.39 -10.29 18.60
C ASN A 270 -8.12 -11.30 19.49
N GLY A 271 -7.60 -11.57 20.69
CA GLY A 271 -8.13 -12.61 21.58
C GLY A 271 -7.96 -14.03 21.01
N GLU A 272 -7.08 -14.19 20.01
CA GLU A 272 -6.71 -15.51 19.51
C GLU A 272 -5.89 -16.27 20.53
N VAL A 273 -6.21 -17.56 20.70
CA VAL A 273 -5.46 -18.45 21.56
C VAL A 273 -4.41 -19.15 20.70
N TYR A 274 -3.15 -18.96 21.00
CA TYR A 274 -2.05 -19.67 20.36
C TYR A 274 -1.22 -20.45 21.40
N ASP A 275 -0.64 -21.53 20.92
CA ASP A 275 0.28 -22.34 21.67
C ASP A 275 1.71 -22.02 21.22
N GLU A 276 2.60 -21.73 22.16
CA GLU A 276 3.99 -21.36 21.89
C GLU A 276 4.94 -22.51 22.24
N ILE A 277 5.89 -22.78 21.37
CA ILE A 277 7.00 -23.70 21.62
C ILE A 277 8.32 -22.94 21.41
N VAL A 278 9.06 -22.74 22.48
CA VAL A 278 10.38 -22.11 22.40
C VAL A 278 11.40 -23.13 21.85
N VAL A 279 11.92 -22.83 20.65
CA VAL A 279 12.91 -23.68 19.96
C VAL A 279 14.33 -23.35 20.41
N PHE A 280 14.64 -22.05 20.58
CA PHE A 280 15.92 -21.55 21.04
C PHE A 280 15.66 -20.51 22.12
N ASP A 281 16.10 -20.78 23.34
CA ASP A 281 16.00 -19.86 24.48
C ASP A 281 17.37 -19.21 24.75
N ARG A 282 17.65 -18.10 24.06
CA ARG A 282 18.89 -17.33 24.19
C ARG A 282 20.15 -18.14 23.88
N ASP A 283 20.03 -19.11 22.98
CA ASP A 283 21.13 -19.95 22.58
C ASP A 283 22.24 -19.15 21.91
N HIS A 284 23.45 -19.29 22.40
CA HIS A 284 24.58 -18.54 21.90
C HIS A 284 25.04 -19.07 20.53
N TYR A 285 24.94 -18.24 19.52
CA TYR A 285 25.35 -18.56 18.16
C TYR A 285 26.73 -17.94 17.90
N THR A 286 27.74 -18.78 17.74
CA THR A 286 29.11 -18.34 17.41
C THR A 286 29.55 -18.91 16.09
N GLY A 287 30.06 -18.04 15.22
CA GLY A 287 30.60 -18.46 13.92
C GLY A 287 30.63 -17.33 12.91
N GLY A 288 31.40 -17.55 11.87
CA GLY A 288 31.49 -16.64 10.75
C GLY A 288 30.37 -16.86 9.72
N TRP A 289 30.61 -16.41 8.50
CA TRP A 289 29.73 -16.64 7.38
C TRP A 289 29.34 -18.12 7.25
N ALA A 290 28.04 -18.39 7.06
CA ALA A 290 27.46 -19.74 6.98
C ALA A 290 27.52 -20.60 8.25
N ALA A 291 27.75 -20.00 9.42
CA ALA A 291 27.52 -20.72 10.66
C ALA A 291 26.05 -21.08 10.86
N SER A 292 25.76 -22.17 11.50
CA SER A 292 24.41 -22.64 11.79
C SER A 292 24.27 -23.12 13.22
N ILE A 293 23.06 -22.93 13.76
CA ILE A 293 22.64 -23.58 15.01
C ILE A 293 21.41 -24.42 14.67
N SER A 294 21.29 -25.57 15.27
CA SER A 294 20.14 -26.45 15.08
C SER A 294 19.65 -26.99 16.40
N ASN A 295 18.35 -27.11 16.56
CA ASN A 295 17.71 -27.76 17.68
C ASN A 295 16.63 -28.70 17.15
N THR A 296 16.29 -29.72 17.96
CA THR A 296 15.16 -30.60 17.65
C THR A 296 14.19 -30.50 18.81
N ILE A 297 12.93 -30.21 18.47
CA ILE A 297 11.85 -30.13 19.44
C ILE A 297 10.85 -31.25 19.17
N ASP A 298 10.33 -31.83 20.26
CA ASP A 298 9.22 -32.74 20.20
C ASP A 298 7.92 -31.89 20.25
N ILE A 299 7.13 -31.92 19.18
CA ILE A 299 5.81 -31.29 19.18
C ILE A 299 4.90 -32.09 20.12
N PRO A 300 4.34 -31.47 21.17
CA PRO A 300 3.47 -32.16 22.10
C PRO A 300 2.33 -32.89 21.38
N THR A 301 2.02 -34.10 21.83
CA THR A 301 1.01 -34.94 21.15
C THR A 301 -0.40 -34.35 21.20
N GLU A 302 -0.69 -33.51 22.16
CA GLU A 302 -1.93 -32.72 22.23
C GLU A 302 -2.12 -31.81 21.03
N PHE A 303 -1.03 -31.26 20.47
CA PHE A 303 -1.10 -30.38 19.28
C PHE A 303 -1.50 -31.16 18.03
N SER A 304 -1.21 -32.45 17.94
CA SER A 304 -1.60 -33.31 16.82
C SER A 304 -3.12 -33.51 16.71
N SER A 305 -3.86 -33.28 17.78
CA SER A 305 -5.31 -33.42 17.85
C SER A 305 -6.08 -32.10 17.61
N LEU A 306 -5.36 -30.97 17.56
CA LEU A 306 -5.92 -29.64 17.35
C LEU A 306 -5.82 -29.26 15.86
N ALA A 307 -6.82 -28.55 15.36
CA ALA A 307 -6.81 -27.98 14.03
C ALA A 307 -6.18 -26.58 14.12
N TYR A 308 -4.94 -26.44 13.70
CA TYR A 308 -4.30 -25.14 13.55
C TYR A 308 -4.55 -24.60 12.14
N ASN A 309 -4.97 -23.37 12.05
CA ASN A 309 -5.13 -22.67 10.78
C ASN A 309 -3.81 -22.10 10.26
N LYS A 310 -2.85 -21.85 11.18
CA LYS A 310 -1.60 -21.19 10.87
C LYS A 310 -0.48 -21.72 11.78
N MET A 311 0.74 -21.80 11.27
CA MET A 311 1.94 -22.03 12.03
C MET A 311 2.93 -20.91 11.70
N GLU A 312 3.45 -20.26 12.72
CA GLU A 312 4.41 -19.18 12.58
C GLU A 312 5.72 -19.50 13.30
N VAL A 313 6.78 -18.89 12.82
CA VAL A 313 8.12 -19.00 13.44
C VAL A 313 8.65 -17.59 13.66
N GLU A 314 8.79 -17.20 14.92
CA GLU A 314 9.46 -15.96 15.28
C GLU A 314 10.96 -16.20 15.50
N LEU A 315 11.80 -15.36 14.91
CA LEU A 315 13.24 -15.40 15.09
C LEU A 315 13.76 -14.06 15.60
N LEU A 316 14.04 -13.99 16.89
CA LEU A 316 14.72 -12.85 17.50
C LEU A 316 16.24 -13.06 17.46
N ARG A 317 16.97 -12.08 16.95
CA ARG A 317 18.43 -12.07 16.90
C ARG A 317 18.97 -10.87 17.67
N GLY A 318 19.85 -11.08 18.60
CA GLY A 318 20.50 -10.04 19.37
C GLY A 318 22.03 -10.21 19.38
N CYS A 319 22.74 -9.11 19.63
CA CYS A 319 24.18 -9.14 19.93
C CYS A 319 24.32 -9.11 21.43
N PRO A 320 25.02 -10.09 22.05
CA PRO A 320 25.13 -10.16 23.51
C PRO A 320 25.92 -9.01 24.13
N ASP A 321 26.71 -8.29 23.33
CA ASP A 321 27.55 -7.18 23.79
C ASP A 321 26.93 -5.79 23.49
N ALA A 322 25.73 -5.74 22.93
CA ALA A 322 25.00 -4.49 22.73
C ALA A 322 24.04 -4.27 23.91
N ASP A 323 24.31 -3.25 24.71
CA ASP A 323 23.31 -2.73 25.63
C ASP A 323 22.10 -2.27 24.83
N MET A 324 21.00 -2.97 24.99
CA MET A 324 19.72 -2.61 24.38
C MET A 324 19.02 -1.54 25.22
#